data_d7fd863b7647a577d290664c9559c15d
#
_entry.id   d7fd863b7647a577d290664c9559c15d
#
_cell.length_a   1.000
_cell.length_b   1.000
_cell.length_c   1.000
_cell.angle_alpha   90.00
_cell.angle_beta   90.00
_cell.angle_gamma   90.00
#
_symmetry.space_group_name_H-M   'P 1'
#
loop_
_entity.id
_entity.type
_entity.pdbx_description
1 polymer ?
#
loop_
_entity_poly.entity_id
_entity_poly.type
_entity_poly.pdbx_seq_one_letter_code
_entity_poly.pdbx_strand_id
1 'polypeptide(L)'
;EKNTGDGAGILIQIPDRFYREEMAKQDITLPPAGQYATGIAFLPNSRMAALDAVRAVEAIVEEEGLNLIGWRDVPVDDSSLGAIARDAEPLFHQLFISGEDANGSPLEGLELDRRAFFVRKRAERELGTKGPGEGSGGDTVYFPSLSARTIVYKGMLTTPQLRDFYLDLQDERMESALAIVHSRFSTNTFPSWPLAHPYRLVAHNGEINTVRGNENWMRARESQLRSEVLGDLDRVLPICDPEGSDTGRFDEALELLHLAGRSLPHAVLMMVPQAWERNPHIDPQVRAFYEYHSSFMEAWDGPAAITFTDGTLIGATLDRNGLRPGRIWITKDGLVVMASEAGVLDIPDSQIVKRTRVEPGKMFLVDTSRGCVVEDEEIKQSLADQPLSLIHI
;
A
#
# COMPACT_ATOMS: atom_id res chain seq x y z
N GLU A 1 21.20 -17.79 -16.30
CA GLU A 1 21.61 -17.23 -15.02
C GLU A 1 20.46 -17.35 -14.02
N LYS A 2 20.80 -17.72 -12.79
CA LYS A 2 19.82 -17.89 -11.69
C LYS A 2 19.53 -16.50 -11.09
N ASN A 3 18.80 -15.64 -11.78
CA ASN A 3 18.42 -14.34 -11.25
C ASN A 3 16.97 -14.40 -10.72
N THR A 4 16.82 -14.08 -9.44
CA THR A 4 15.49 -13.91 -8.81
C THR A 4 14.92 -12.52 -9.05
N GLY A 5 15.68 -11.58 -9.62
CA GLY A 5 15.44 -10.15 -9.50
C GLY A 5 15.71 -9.63 -8.08
N ASP A 6 15.82 -8.33 -7.92
CA ASP A 6 15.96 -7.67 -6.60
C ASP A 6 14.62 -7.33 -5.97
N GLY A 7 13.51 -7.64 -6.66
CA GLY A 7 12.19 -7.13 -6.40
C GLY A 7 12.00 -5.75 -7.01
N ALA A 8 10.93 -5.54 -7.74
CA ALA A 8 10.59 -4.22 -8.25
C ALA A 8 9.08 -4.03 -8.29
N GLY A 9 8.64 -2.78 -8.17
CA GLY A 9 7.22 -2.46 -8.29
C GLY A 9 6.95 -0.97 -8.31
N ILE A 10 5.72 -0.66 -8.68
CA ILE A 10 5.17 0.68 -8.75
C ILE A 10 3.75 0.68 -8.20
N LEU A 11 3.44 1.68 -7.38
CA LEU A 11 2.09 2.02 -6.93
C LEU A 11 1.71 3.34 -7.58
N ILE A 12 0.56 3.38 -8.23
CA ILE A 12 0.01 4.55 -8.93
C ILE A 12 -1.46 4.72 -8.59
N GLN A 13 -2.04 5.86 -8.95
CA GLN A 13 -3.49 6.03 -8.97
C GLN A 13 -4.11 5.10 -10.01
N ILE A 14 -5.40 4.76 -9.82
CA ILE A 14 -6.15 3.99 -10.82
C ILE A 14 -6.16 4.76 -12.15
N PRO A 15 -5.57 4.22 -13.24
CA PRO A 15 -5.61 4.84 -14.57
C PRO A 15 -6.97 4.56 -15.22
N ASP A 16 -8.01 5.30 -14.80
CA ASP A 16 -9.42 5.05 -15.16
C ASP A 16 -9.64 4.98 -16.67
N ARG A 17 -9.03 5.92 -17.42
CA ARG A 17 -9.15 5.93 -18.88
C ARG A 17 -8.67 4.63 -19.52
N PHE A 18 -7.52 4.14 -19.08
CA PHE A 18 -6.94 2.88 -19.57
C PHE A 18 -7.87 1.70 -19.28
N TYR A 19 -8.26 1.51 -18.02
CA TYR A 19 -9.11 0.37 -17.65
C TYR A 19 -10.49 0.42 -18.27
N ARG A 20 -11.07 1.59 -18.38
CA ARG A 20 -12.37 1.77 -19.03
C ARG A 20 -12.35 1.33 -20.48
N GLU A 21 -11.31 1.71 -21.22
CA GLU A 21 -11.15 1.30 -22.62
C GLU A 21 -10.79 -0.18 -22.76
N GLU A 22 -9.99 -0.75 -21.85
CA GLU A 22 -9.66 -2.18 -21.84
C GLU A 22 -10.88 -3.04 -21.53
N MET A 23 -11.69 -2.68 -20.53
CA MET A 23 -12.89 -3.44 -20.17
C MET A 23 -13.98 -3.31 -21.24
N ALA A 24 -14.06 -2.18 -21.93
CA ALA A 24 -14.98 -2.02 -23.05
C ALA A 24 -14.70 -3.00 -24.23
N LYS A 25 -13.46 -3.46 -24.39
CA LYS A 25 -13.14 -4.53 -25.38
C LYS A 25 -13.78 -5.87 -25.07
N GLN A 26 -14.23 -6.07 -23.84
CA GLN A 26 -14.94 -7.24 -23.34
C GLN A 26 -16.45 -6.97 -23.17
N ASP A 27 -16.97 -5.89 -23.76
CA ASP A 27 -18.36 -5.45 -23.62
C ASP A 27 -18.74 -5.12 -22.15
N ILE A 28 -17.76 -4.78 -21.30
CA ILE A 28 -17.96 -4.40 -19.89
C ILE A 28 -17.83 -2.90 -19.76
N THR A 29 -18.87 -2.26 -19.20
CA THR A 29 -18.87 -0.83 -18.87
C THR A 29 -18.54 -0.63 -17.40
N LEU A 30 -17.43 0.07 -17.10
CA LEU A 30 -17.08 0.40 -15.73
C LEU A 30 -17.95 1.55 -15.20
N PRO A 31 -18.32 1.53 -13.90
CA PRO A 31 -18.90 2.68 -13.20
C PRO A 31 -17.99 3.93 -13.29
N PRO A 32 -18.46 5.12 -12.90
CA PRO A 32 -17.60 6.29 -12.80
C PRO A 32 -16.34 6.06 -11.99
N ALA A 33 -15.27 6.81 -12.28
CA ALA A 33 -14.01 6.76 -11.54
C ALA A 33 -14.24 6.92 -10.03
N GLY A 34 -13.62 6.07 -9.22
CA GLY A 34 -13.80 6.01 -7.78
C GLY A 34 -14.99 5.14 -7.31
N GLN A 35 -15.90 4.75 -8.20
CA GLN A 35 -17.06 3.90 -7.87
C GLN A 35 -16.85 2.42 -8.25
N TYR A 36 -15.64 2.06 -8.62
CA TYR A 36 -15.20 0.67 -8.73
C TYR A 36 -13.84 0.51 -8.07
N ALA A 37 -13.59 -0.65 -7.50
CA ALA A 37 -12.28 -1.04 -6.99
C ALA A 37 -11.69 -2.11 -7.91
N THR A 38 -10.37 -2.08 -8.06
CA THR A 38 -9.66 -3.06 -8.86
C THR A 38 -8.32 -3.43 -8.22
N GLY A 39 -7.84 -4.63 -8.54
CA GLY A 39 -6.55 -5.12 -8.08
C GLY A 39 -6.13 -6.34 -8.88
N ILE A 40 -4.81 -6.50 -9.02
CA ILE A 40 -4.23 -7.67 -9.67
C ILE A 40 -4.17 -8.80 -8.64
N ALA A 41 -4.84 -9.91 -8.92
CA ALA A 41 -4.72 -11.14 -8.17
C ALA A 41 -3.50 -11.93 -8.67
N PHE A 42 -2.62 -12.29 -7.77
CA PHE A 42 -1.62 -13.33 -7.96
C PHE A 42 -2.29 -14.66 -7.63
N LEU A 43 -2.55 -15.46 -8.63
CA LEU A 43 -3.28 -16.71 -8.55
C LEU A 43 -2.29 -17.90 -8.63
N PRO A 44 -2.71 -19.10 -8.17
CA PRO A 44 -1.94 -20.32 -8.38
C PRO A 44 -1.47 -20.48 -9.83
N ASN A 45 -0.25 -20.96 -10.03
CA ASN A 45 0.31 -21.14 -11.38
C ASN A 45 -0.32 -22.30 -12.17
N SER A 46 -1.07 -23.19 -11.52
CA SER A 46 -1.88 -24.19 -12.16
C SER A 46 -3.20 -23.58 -12.66
N ARG A 47 -3.46 -23.69 -13.96
CA ARG A 47 -4.69 -23.14 -14.56
C ARG A 47 -5.98 -23.62 -13.90
N MET A 48 -6.02 -24.89 -13.47
CA MET A 48 -7.20 -25.42 -12.77
C MET A 48 -7.35 -24.81 -11.38
N ALA A 49 -6.27 -24.75 -10.61
CA ALA A 49 -6.28 -24.14 -9.29
C ALA A 49 -6.58 -22.63 -9.36
N ALA A 50 -6.10 -21.94 -10.39
CA ALA A 50 -6.43 -20.53 -10.62
C ALA A 50 -7.93 -20.33 -10.91
N LEU A 51 -8.54 -21.18 -11.71
CA LEU A 51 -9.99 -21.11 -11.98
C LEU A 51 -10.82 -21.36 -10.71
N ASP A 52 -10.41 -22.32 -9.88
CA ASP A 52 -11.07 -22.58 -8.61
C ASP A 52 -10.87 -21.39 -7.63
N ALA A 53 -9.70 -20.79 -7.62
CA ALA A 53 -9.42 -19.58 -6.83
C ALA A 53 -10.27 -18.38 -7.31
N VAL A 54 -10.41 -18.16 -8.62
CA VAL A 54 -11.29 -17.12 -9.18
C VAL A 54 -12.72 -17.29 -8.68
N ARG A 55 -13.30 -18.51 -8.79
CA ARG A 55 -14.65 -18.78 -8.29
C ARG A 55 -14.81 -18.55 -6.80
N ALA A 56 -13.79 -18.93 -6.01
CA ALA A 56 -13.80 -18.71 -4.58
C ALA A 56 -13.74 -17.22 -4.24
N VAL A 57 -12.93 -16.42 -4.95
CA VAL A 57 -12.92 -14.96 -4.81
C VAL A 57 -14.25 -14.33 -5.18
N GLU A 58 -14.89 -14.79 -6.26
CA GLU A 58 -16.23 -14.33 -6.67
C GLU A 58 -17.27 -14.58 -5.57
N ALA A 59 -17.23 -15.77 -4.95
CA ALA A 59 -18.11 -16.10 -3.83
C ALA A 59 -17.86 -15.16 -2.62
N ILE A 60 -16.61 -14.85 -2.31
CA ILE A 60 -16.27 -13.89 -1.25
C ILE A 60 -16.79 -12.48 -1.58
N VAL A 61 -16.68 -12.03 -2.83
CA VAL A 61 -17.23 -10.74 -3.28
C VAL A 61 -18.74 -10.68 -3.03
N GLU A 62 -19.48 -11.73 -3.38
CA GLU A 62 -20.92 -11.84 -3.17
C GLU A 62 -21.27 -11.88 -1.67
N GLU A 63 -20.54 -12.66 -0.87
CA GLU A 63 -20.74 -12.76 0.59
C GLU A 63 -20.48 -11.43 1.31
N GLU A 64 -19.54 -10.61 0.80
CA GLU A 64 -19.28 -9.25 1.31
C GLU A 64 -20.32 -8.23 0.80
N GLY A 65 -21.30 -8.65 0.02
CA GLY A 65 -22.37 -7.80 -0.51
C GLY A 65 -21.89 -6.81 -1.56
N LEU A 66 -20.87 -7.18 -2.32
CA LEU A 66 -20.35 -6.40 -3.43
C LEU A 66 -20.75 -7.01 -4.76
N ASN A 67 -20.66 -6.22 -5.82
CA ASN A 67 -20.99 -6.62 -7.17
C ASN A 67 -19.70 -6.97 -7.94
N LEU A 68 -19.63 -8.16 -8.50
CA LEU A 68 -18.62 -8.51 -9.48
C LEU A 68 -18.89 -7.77 -10.79
N ILE A 69 -17.96 -6.95 -11.25
CA ILE A 69 -18.01 -6.33 -12.58
C ILE A 69 -17.38 -7.28 -13.60
N GLY A 70 -16.25 -7.87 -13.27
CA GLY A 70 -15.57 -8.83 -14.13
C GLY A 70 -14.10 -9.00 -13.82
N TRP A 71 -13.48 -9.83 -14.66
CA TRP A 71 -12.05 -10.10 -14.62
C TRP A 71 -11.39 -9.73 -15.95
N ARG A 72 -10.14 -9.37 -15.87
CA ARG A 72 -9.28 -9.10 -17.03
C ARG A 72 -7.98 -9.89 -16.87
N ASP A 73 -7.53 -10.53 -17.94
CA ASP A 73 -6.19 -11.08 -17.99
C ASP A 73 -5.19 -9.92 -18.03
N VAL A 74 -4.18 -9.93 -17.16
CA VAL A 74 -3.10 -8.94 -17.19
C VAL A 74 -2.05 -9.41 -18.20
N PRO A 75 -1.80 -8.68 -19.28
CA PRO A 75 -0.83 -9.09 -20.27
C PRO A 75 0.60 -8.94 -19.72
N VAL A 76 1.34 -10.04 -19.74
CA VAL A 76 2.74 -10.09 -19.28
C VAL A 76 3.66 -10.69 -20.34
N ASP A 77 4.94 -10.29 -20.33
CA ASP A 77 6.02 -10.90 -21.10
C ASP A 77 7.06 -11.49 -20.12
N ASP A 78 7.02 -12.80 -19.94
CA ASP A 78 7.89 -13.54 -19.03
C ASP A 78 9.26 -13.91 -19.65
N SER A 79 9.50 -13.55 -20.90
CA SER A 79 10.69 -13.97 -21.68
C SER A 79 12.01 -13.58 -21.02
N SER A 80 12.03 -12.49 -20.26
CA SER A 80 13.22 -11.95 -19.58
C SER A 80 13.41 -12.48 -18.15
N LEU A 81 12.49 -13.29 -17.62
CA LEU A 81 12.56 -13.80 -16.26
C LEU A 81 13.69 -14.81 -16.07
N GLY A 82 14.39 -14.71 -14.93
CA GLY A 82 15.28 -15.77 -14.46
C GLY A 82 14.51 -17.03 -14.04
N ALA A 83 15.17 -18.18 -14.06
CA ALA A 83 14.53 -19.47 -13.80
C ALA A 83 13.74 -19.50 -12.47
N ILE A 84 14.31 -18.98 -11.39
CA ILE A 84 13.67 -18.99 -10.06
C ILE A 84 12.40 -18.12 -10.05
N ALA A 85 12.44 -16.95 -10.66
CA ALA A 85 11.29 -16.07 -10.73
C ALA A 85 10.16 -16.68 -11.57
N ARG A 86 10.52 -17.35 -12.68
CA ARG A 86 9.57 -18.04 -13.56
C ARG A 86 8.95 -19.27 -12.92
N ASP A 87 9.74 -20.07 -12.19
CA ASP A 87 9.22 -21.26 -11.49
C ASP A 87 8.17 -20.89 -10.40
N ALA A 88 8.30 -19.71 -9.82
CA ALA A 88 7.38 -19.18 -8.80
C ALA A 88 6.36 -18.18 -9.35
N GLU A 89 6.32 -17.96 -10.67
CA GLU A 89 5.44 -16.97 -11.29
C GLU A 89 3.97 -17.33 -11.10
N PRO A 90 3.14 -16.41 -10.53
CA PRO A 90 1.71 -16.61 -10.45
C PRO A 90 1.02 -16.33 -11.78
N LEU A 91 -0.22 -16.76 -11.93
CA LEU A 91 -1.10 -16.25 -12.98
C LEU A 91 -1.67 -14.90 -12.53
N PHE A 92 -1.74 -13.93 -13.44
CA PHE A 92 -2.16 -12.56 -13.14
C PHE A 92 -3.52 -12.27 -13.74
N HIS A 93 -4.53 -12.17 -12.88
CA HIS A 93 -5.87 -11.74 -13.28
C HIS A 93 -6.24 -10.48 -12.50
N GLN A 94 -6.88 -9.55 -13.14
CA GLN A 94 -7.32 -8.30 -12.53
C GLN A 94 -8.80 -8.33 -12.24
N LEU A 95 -9.15 -8.16 -10.98
CA LEU A 95 -10.54 -8.14 -10.48
C LEU A 95 -11.09 -6.70 -10.55
N PHE A 96 -12.35 -6.57 -10.94
CA PHE A 96 -13.12 -5.33 -10.88
C PHE A 96 -14.42 -5.59 -10.11
N ILE A 97 -14.65 -4.77 -9.08
CA ILE A 97 -15.82 -4.85 -8.20
C ILE A 97 -16.40 -3.47 -7.95
N SER A 98 -17.69 -3.43 -7.62
CA SER A 98 -18.38 -2.22 -7.15
C SER A 98 -19.28 -2.57 -5.97
N GLY A 99 -19.91 -1.57 -5.37
CA GLY A 99 -20.85 -1.80 -4.27
C GLY A 99 -21.78 -0.62 -4.06
N GLU A 100 -22.81 -0.86 -3.27
CA GLU A 100 -23.80 0.12 -2.88
C GLU A 100 -23.93 0.16 -1.35
N ASP A 101 -24.31 1.31 -0.83
CA ASP A 101 -24.65 1.46 0.58
C ASP A 101 -26.07 0.90 0.87
N ALA A 102 -26.50 0.97 2.13
CA ALA A 102 -27.82 0.49 2.56
C ALA A 102 -29.00 1.24 1.90
N ASN A 103 -28.76 2.39 1.28
CA ASN A 103 -29.75 3.20 0.57
C ASN A 103 -29.72 2.97 -0.96
N GLY A 104 -28.83 2.09 -1.44
CA GLY A 104 -28.63 1.83 -2.87
C GLY A 104 -27.80 2.89 -3.59
N SER A 105 -27.06 3.73 -2.84
CA SER A 105 -26.13 4.69 -3.43
C SER A 105 -24.78 4.02 -3.69
N PRO A 106 -24.12 4.31 -4.84
CA PRO A 106 -22.80 3.73 -5.12
C PRO A 106 -21.78 4.06 -4.02
N LEU A 107 -21.05 3.05 -3.57
CA LEU A 107 -19.87 3.26 -2.74
C LEU A 107 -18.74 3.84 -3.58
N GLU A 108 -17.97 4.78 -3.03
CA GLU A 108 -16.86 5.39 -3.74
C GLU A 108 -15.64 5.65 -2.85
N GLY A 109 -14.47 5.69 -3.47
CA GLY A 109 -13.20 6.01 -2.82
C GLY A 109 -12.96 5.17 -1.57
N LEU A 110 -12.73 5.84 -0.43
CA LEU A 110 -12.41 5.19 0.85
C LEU A 110 -13.53 4.26 1.35
N GLU A 111 -14.80 4.58 1.09
CA GLU A 111 -15.92 3.71 1.51
C GLU A 111 -15.89 2.37 0.76
N LEU A 112 -15.59 2.41 -0.54
CA LEU A 112 -15.43 1.20 -1.32
C LEU A 112 -14.16 0.43 -0.91
N ASP A 113 -13.07 1.13 -0.61
CA ASP A 113 -11.82 0.50 -0.12
C ASP A 113 -12.05 -0.26 1.19
N ARG A 114 -12.88 0.25 2.10
CA ARG A 114 -13.26 -0.44 3.34
C ARG A 114 -13.92 -1.79 3.08
N ARG A 115 -14.75 -1.87 2.05
CA ARG A 115 -15.40 -3.13 1.66
C ARG A 115 -14.43 -4.05 0.91
N ALA A 116 -13.63 -3.50 -0.01
CA ALA A 116 -12.62 -4.23 -0.76
C ALA A 116 -11.54 -4.85 0.17
N PHE A 117 -11.23 -4.20 1.29
CA PHE A 117 -10.34 -4.73 2.33
C PHE A 117 -10.79 -6.09 2.84
N PHE A 118 -12.09 -6.28 3.11
CA PHE A 118 -12.62 -7.57 3.56
C PHE A 118 -12.48 -8.64 2.48
N VAL A 119 -12.81 -8.31 1.24
CA VAL A 119 -12.65 -9.25 0.11
C VAL A 119 -11.19 -9.71 0.01
N ARG A 120 -10.25 -8.77 -0.01
CA ARG A 120 -8.83 -9.06 -0.13
C ARG A 120 -8.31 -9.89 1.04
N LYS A 121 -8.53 -9.45 2.28
CA LYS A 121 -8.04 -10.15 3.49
C LYS A 121 -8.64 -11.55 3.61
N ARG A 122 -9.92 -11.72 3.27
CA ARG A 122 -10.57 -13.02 3.27
C ARG A 122 -10.00 -13.92 2.18
N ALA A 123 -9.84 -13.41 0.95
CA ALA A 123 -9.26 -14.18 -0.15
C ALA A 123 -7.84 -14.66 0.19
N GLU A 124 -6.98 -13.78 0.70
CA GLU A 124 -5.62 -14.13 1.10
C GLU A 124 -5.59 -15.17 2.23
N ARG A 125 -6.48 -15.05 3.22
CA ARG A 125 -6.55 -15.98 4.35
C ARG A 125 -7.19 -17.32 3.99
N GLU A 126 -8.32 -17.30 3.32
CA GLU A 126 -9.12 -18.50 3.06
C GLU A 126 -8.55 -19.35 1.92
N LEU A 127 -7.85 -18.69 0.97
CA LEU A 127 -7.29 -19.34 -0.22
C LEU A 127 -5.76 -19.38 -0.21
N GLY A 128 -5.12 -18.75 0.80
CA GLY A 128 -3.67 -18.60 0.91
C GLY A 128 -2.97 -19.62 1.80
N THR A 129 -3.69 -20.49 2.51
CA THR A 129 -3.10 -21.29 3.57
C THR A 129 -2.56 -22.64 3.08
N LYS A 130 -1.24 -22.74 2.98
CA LYS A 130 -0.51 -23.95 3.34
C LYS A 130 0.38 -23.61 4.53
N GLY A 131 0.46 -24.55 5.49
CA GLY A 131 1.18 -24.36 6.75
C GLY A 131 2.67 -24.04 6.58
N PRO A 132 3.34 -23.63 7.67
CA PRO A 132 4.75 -23.26 7.64
C PRO A 132 5.58 -24.42 7.11
N GLY A 133 6.26 -24.23 5.99
CA GLY A 133 7.18 -25.19 5.38
C GLY A 133 6.68 -25.91 4.13
N GLU A 134 5.46 -25.71 3.66
CA GLU A 134 4.96 -26.26 2.41
C GLU A 134 5.02 -25.23 1.27
N GLY A 135 6.08 -25.27 0.51
CA GLY A 135 6.25 -24.77 -0.86
C GLY A 135 5.90 -23.30 -1.10
N SER A 136 6.93 -22.56 -1.38
CA SER A 136 6.89 -21.16 -1.83
C SER A 136 5.97 -20.91 -3.02
N GLY A 137 4.99 -20.04 -2.87
CA GLY A 137 4.59 -19.08 -3.88
C GLY A 137 3.70 -19.50 -5.03
N GLY A 138 3.42 -20.76 -5.27
CA GLY A 138 2.69 -21.18 -6.48
C GLY A 138 1.22 -21.58 -6.29
N ASP A 139 0.75 -21.70 -5.05
CA ASP A 139 -0.56 -22.26 -4.75
C ASP A 139 -1.46 -21.34 -3.90
N THR A 140 -1.13 -20.06 -3.76
CA THR A 140 -1.84 -19.12 -2.90
C THR A 140 -2.45 -17.97 -3.69
N VAL A 141 -3.51 -17.36 -3.14
CA VAL A 141 -4.07 -16.11 -3.66
C VAL A 141 -3.48 -14.94 -2.90
N TYR A 142 -3.02 -13.91 -3.61
CA TYR A 142 -2.52 -12.67 -3.03
C TYR A 142 -2.92 -11.48 -3.89
N PHE A 143 -3.32 -10.38 -3.26
CA PHE A 143 -3.59 -9.12 -3.93
C PHE A 143 -2.58 -8.05 -3.49
N PRO A 144 -1.64 -7.59 -4.35
CA PRO A 144 -0.82 -6.43 -4.05
C PRO A 144 -1.59 -5.22 -3.58
N SER A 145 -2.78 -5.00 -4.16
CA SER A 145 -3.77 -4.02 -3.75
C SER A 145 -5.16 -4.43 -4.28
N LEU A 146 -6.21 -3.97 -3.63
CA LEU A 146 -7.59 -3.99 -4.14
C LEU A 146 -8.24 -2.70 -3.65
N SER A 147 -8.37 -1.72 -4.53
CA SER A 147 -8.72 -0.34 -4.15
C SER A 147 -9.46 0.39 -5.27
N ALA A 148 -10.26 1.37 -4.88
CA ALA A 148 -10.88 2.33 -5.79
C ALA A 148 -9.97 3.51 -6.14
N ARG A 149 -8.79 3.62 -5.51
CA ARG A 149 -7.91 4.78 -5.59
C ARG A 149 -6.54 4.50 -6.17
N THR A 150 -5.97 3.34 -5.85
CA THR A 150 -4.59 2.98 -6.22
C THR A 150 -4.48 1.56 -6.74
N ILE A 151 -3.43 1.31 -7.53
CA ILE A 151 -3.08 -0.03 -7.99
C ILE A 151 -1.57 -0.25 -7.88
N VAL A 152 -1.18 -1.49 -7.59
CA VAL A 152 0.22 -1.90 -7.46
C VAL A 152 0.56 -2.95 -8.52
N TYR A 153 1.62 -2.67 -9.29
CA TYR A 153 2.31 -3.63 -10.16
C TYR A 153 3.65 -3.96 -9.52
N LYS A 154 3.92 -5.22 -9.23
CA LYS A 154 5.17 -5.64 -8.58
C LYS A 154 5.51 -7.10 -8.83
N GLY A 155 6.75 -7.49 -8.52
CA GLY A 155 7.14 -8.89 -8.60
C GLY A 155 8.61 -9.16 -8.38
N MET A 156 9.00 -10.42 -8.62
CA MET A 156 10.39 -10.89 -8.60
C MET A 156 11.13 -10.42 -9.87
N LEU A 157 11.27 -9.12 -10.00
CA LEU A 157 11.76 -8.42 -11.19
C LEU A 157 12.95 -7.54 -10.83
N THR A 158 13.79 -7.23 -11.80
CA THR A 158 14.67 -6.07 -11.74
C THR A 158 13.89 -4.83 -12.18
N THR A 159 14.42 -3.64 -11.86
CA THR A 159 13.76 -2.38 -12.25
C THR A 159 13.50 -2.27 -13.76
N PRO A 160 14.45 -2.60 -14.67
CA PRO A 160 14.18 -2.58 -16.11
C PRO A 160 13.09 -3.59 -16.53
N GLN A 161 13.06 -4.77 -15.90
CA GLN A 161 12.08 -5.81 -16.23
C GLN A 161 10.65 -5.41 -15.87
N LEU A 162 10.42 -4.55 -14.88
CA LEU A 162 9.05 -4.21 -14.41
C LEU A 162 8.17 -3.70 -15.57
N ARG A 163 8.70 -2.79 -16.39
CA ARG A 163 8.01 -2.23 -17.53
C ARG A 163 7.87 -3.24 -18.69
N ASP A 164 8.91 -4.03 -18.90
CA ASP A 164 8.93 -4.99 -20.01
C ASP A 164 8.02 -6.19 -19.70
N PHE A 165 7.93 -6.57 -18.44
CA PHE A 165 7.08 -7.66 -17.96
C PHE A 165 5.59 -7.30 -17.97
N TYR A 166 5.19 -6.19 -17.34
CA TYR A 166 3.80 -5.73 -17.35
C TYR A 166 3.56 -4.84 -18.57
N LEU A 167 2.97 -5.39 -19.63
CA LEU A 167 2.76 -4.66 -20.88
C LEU A 167 1.84 -3.45 -20.72
N ASP A 168 0.94 -3.47 -19.71
CA ASP A 168 0.12 -2.32 -19.34
C ASP A 168 0.97 -1.07 -19.07
N LEU A 169 2.13 -1.22 -18.40
CA LEU A 169 2.99 -0.09 -18.03
C LEU A 169 3.69 0.58 -19.23
N GLN A 170 3.53 0.03 -20.44
CA GLN A 170 4.01 0.63 -21.67
C GLN A 170 2.96 1.48 -22.38
N ASP A 171 1.70 1.40 -21.96
CA ASP A 171 0.59 2.12 -22.58
C ASP A 171 0.55 3.57 -22.12
N GLU A 172 0.47 4.49 -23.07
CA GLU A 172 0.44 5.95 -22.80
C GLU A 172 -0.82 6.41 -22.03
N ARG A 173 -1.87 5.60 -21.99
CA ARG A 173 -3.08 5.87 -21.21
C ARG A 173 -2.94 5.56 -19.72
N MET A 174 -1.82 4.95 -19.32
CA MET A 174 -1.47 4.70 -17.90
C MET A 174 -1.03 6.01 -17.23
N GLU A 175 -2.00 6.87 -16.96
CA GLU A 175 -1.79 8.20 -16.39
C GLU A 175 -1.97 8.18 -14.87
N SER A 176 -1.07 8.86 -14.14
CA SER A 176 -1.15 9.06 -12.70
C SER A 176 -0.47 10.37 -12.29
N ALA A 177 -1.07 11.09 -11.35
CA ALA A 177 -0.47 12.29 -10.78
C ALA A 177 0.61 11.99 -9.73
N LEU A 178 0.68 10.76 -9.25
CA LEU A 178 1.66 10.33 -8.26
C LEU A 178 2.13 8.89 -8.52
N ALA A 179 3.34 8.58 -8.03
CA ALA A 179 3.85 7.22 -8.03
C ALA A 179 4.77 6.97 -6.84
N ILE A 180 4.69 5.78 -6.25
CA ILE A 180 5.72 5.22 -5.37
C ILE A 180 6.40 4.08 -6.11
N VAL A 181 7.71 4.15 -6.23
CA VAL A 181 8.54 3.16 -6.92
C VAL A 181 9.57 2.59 -5.96
N HIS A 182 9.77 1.29 -6.00
CA HIS A 182 10.79 0.64 -5.19
C HIS A 182 11.44 -0.52 -5.95
N SER A 183 12.75 -0.74 -5.72
CA SER A 183 13.56 -1.67 -6.48
C SER A 183 14.19 -2.80 -5.65
N ARG A 184 13.59 -3.14 -4.50
CA ARG A 184 14.08 -4.23 -3.65
C ARG A 184 12.96 -4.96 -2.91
N PHE A 185 13.27 -6.16 -2.42
CA PHE A 185 12.51 -6.84 -1.38
C PHE A 185 12.77 -6.22 -0.01
N SER A 186 11.90 -6.50 0.97
CA SER A 186 12.23 -6.29 2.38
C SER A 186 13.45 -7.11 2.78
N THR A 187 14.27 -6.55 3.67
CA THR A 187 15.42 -7.26 4.23
C THR A 187 14.98 -8.48 5.05
N ASN A 188 15.85 -9.46 5.13
CA ASN A 188 15.63 -10.70 5.92
C ASN A 188 14.44 -11.56 5.48
N THR A 189 14.00 -11.46 4.21
CA THR A 189 12.98 -12.31 3.62
C THR A 189 13.54 -13.11 2.45
N PHE A 190 12.98 -14.31 2.22
CA PHE A 190 13.24 -15.02 0.97
C PHE A 190 12.49 -14.31 -0.17
N PRO A 191 13.12 -14.14 -1.34
CA PRO A 191 12.46 -13.56 -2.48
C PRO A 191 11.17 -14.30 -2.84
N SER A 192 10.08 -13.54 -2.99
CA SER A 192 8.81 -14.06 -3.50
C SER A 192 8.01 -12.94 -4.17
N TRP A 193 7.11 -13.28 -5.08
CA TRP A 193 6.31 -12.31 -5.81
C TRP A 193 5.52 -11.36 -4.88
N PRO A 194 4.86 -11.83 -3.80
CA PRO A 194 4.14 -10.98 -2.87
C PRO A 194 5.01 -10.01 -2.07
N LEU A 195 6.27 -10.37 -1.78
CA LEU A 195 7.13 -9.61 -0.86
C LEU A 195 7.93 -8.48 -1.53
N ALA A 196 7.82 -8.31 -2.85
CA ALA A 196 8.36 -7.13 -3.51
C ALA A 196 7.60 -5.86 -3.06
N HIS A 197 8.32 -4.72 -2.96
CA HIS A 197 7.69 -3.42 -2.76
C HIS A 197 7.14 -2.84 -4.07
N PRO A 198 6.24 -1.85 -4.02
CA PRO A 198 5.53 -1.33 -2.85
C PRO A 198 4.48 -2.28 -2.30
N TYR A 199 4.02 -1.99 -1.07
CA TYR A 199 2.80 -2.54 -0.52
C TYR A 199 1.60 -1.65 -0.86
N ARG A 200 0.44 -1.84 -0.21
CA ARG A 200 -0.82 -1.15 -0.53
C ARG A 200 -0.77 0.36 -0.33
N LEU A 201 -0.08 0.79 0.72
CA LEU A 201 0.03 2.20 1.11
C LEU A 201 1.47 2.67 1.19
N VAL A 202 2.46 1.78 1.32
CA VAL A 202 3.83 2.17 1.64
C VAL A 202 4.90 1.50 0.78
N ALA A 203 6.04 2.18 0.67
CA ALA A 203 7.33 1.57 0.41
C ALA A 203 8.33 2.01 1.48
N HIS A 204 9.21 1.09 1.86
CA HIS A 204 10.12 1.27 2.98
C HIS A 204 11.55 0.90 2.58
N ASN A 205 12.47 1.80 2.88
CA ASN A 205 13.91 1.55 2.79
C ASN A 205 14.50 1.50 4.19
N GLY A 206 14.81 0.30 4.68
CA GLY A 206 15.36 0.09 6.01
C GLY A 206 14.92 -1.22 6.63
N GLU A 207 14.87 -1.24 7.96
CA GLU A 207 14.42 -2.38 8.77
C GLU A 207 13.61 -1.88 9.97
N ILE A 208 12.48 -2.49 10.24
CA ILE A 208 11.70 -2.25 11.45
C ILE A 208 12.17 -3.26 12.50
N ASN A 209 13.12 -2.84 13.34
CA ASN A 209 13.76 -3.71 14.32
C ASN A 209 12.79 -4.18 15.42
N THR A 210 11.73 -3.43 15.68
CA THR A 210 10.73 -3.73 16.70
C THR A 210 9.58 -4.62 16.19
N VAL A 211 9.59 -5.02 14.93
CA VAL A 211 8.47 -5.69 14.24
C VAL A 211 7.87 -6.87 15.02
N ARG A 212 8.71 -7.71 15.64
CA ARG A 212 8.23 -8.86 16.42
C ARG A 212 7.43 -8.43 17.66
N GLY A 213 7.87 -7.37 18.32
CA GLY A 213 7.14 -6.78 19.44
C GLY A 213 5.83 -6.15 19.00
N ASN A 214 5.86 -5.39 17.90
CA ASN A 214 4.69 -4.74 17.32
C ASN A 214 3.63 -5.77 16.89
N GLU A 215 4.05 -6.85 16.20
CA GLU A 215 3.16 -7.96 15.84
C GLU A 215 2.50 -8.60 17.08
N ASN A 216 3.29 -8.89 18.12
CA ASN A 216 2.76 -9.47 19.35
C ASN A 216 1.73 -8.56 20.02
N TRP A 217 1.97 -7.25 20.02
CA TRP A 217 1.00 -6.28 20.53
C TRP A 217 -0.25 -6.17 19.65
N MET A 218 -0.09 -6.20 18.34
CA MET A 218 -1.25 -6.23 17.43
C MET A 218 -2.10 -7.47 17.69
N ARG A 219 -1.50 -8.65 17.78
CA ARG A 219 -2.19 -9.90 18.12
C ARG A 219 -2.86 -9.84 19.49
N ALA A 220 -2.19 -9.29 20.51
CA ALA A 220 -2.75 -9.18 21.85
C ALA A 220 -4.02 -8.31 21.90
N ARG A 221 -4.09 -7.27 21.07
CA ARG A 221 -5.24 -6.36 21.01
C ARG A 221 -6.36 -6.80 20.06
N GLU A 222 -6.14 -7.79 19.19
CA GLU A 222 -7.13 -8.26 18.21
C GLU A 222 -8.48 -8.60 18.84
N SER A 223 -8.49 -9.23 20.01
CA SER A 223 -9.74 -9.56 20.73
C SER A 223 -10.52 -8.33 21.21
N GLN A 224 -9.88 -7.17 21.27
CA GLN A 224 -10.46 -5.90 21.71
C GLN A 224 -10.72 -4.92 20.57
N LEU A 225 -10.24 -5.24 19.35
CA LEU A 225 -10.46 -4.38 18.19
C LEU A 225 -11.95 -4.24 17.90
N ARG A 226 -12.39 -3.00 17.79
CA ARG A 226 -13.76 -2.64 17.41
C ARG A 226 -13.70 -1.44 16.48
N SER A 227 -14.51 -1.44 15.45
CA SER A 227 -14.65 -0.32 14.55
C SER A 227 -16.10 -0.21 14.10
N GLU A 228 -16.72 0.93 14.37
CA GLU A 228 -18.09 1.20 13.88
C GLU A 228 -18.10 1.34 12.35
N VAL A 229 -16.98 1.78 11.77
CA VAL A 229 -16.83 2.03 10.34
C VAL A 229 -16.59 0.74 9.55
N LEU A 230 -15.76 -0.15 10.09
CA LEU A 230 -15.41 -1.42 9.44
C LEU A 230 -16.37 -2.55 9.83
N GLY A 231 -16.98 -2.48 11.00
CA GLY A 231 -17.86 -3.54 11.51
C GLY A 231 -17.08 -4.73 12.10
N ASP A 232 -17.49 -5.95 11.76
CA ASP A 232 -16.95 -7.18 12.32
C ASP A 232 -15.56 -7.51 11.76
N LEU A 233 -14.52 -7.26 12.55
CA LEU A 233 -13.13 -7.53 12.22
C LEU A 233 -12.70 -8.98 12.43
N ASP A 234 -13.47 -9.80 13.14
CA ASP A 234 -13.13 -11.21 13.38
C ASP A 234 -12.95 -12.00 12.07
N ARG A 235 -13.62 -11.54 11.01
CA ARG A 235 -13.56 -12.14 9.67
C ARG A 235 -12.22 -11.96 8.95
N VAL A 236 -11.38 -11.02 9.40
CA VAL A 236 -10.12 -10.64 8.76
C VAL A 236 -8.89 -10.80 9.66
N LEU A 237 -9.07 -11.41 10.82
CA LEU A 237 -7.96 -11.73 11.73
C LEU A 237 -7.13 -12.93 11.22
N PRO A 238 -5.81 -12.95 11.45
CA PRO A 238 -5.01 -11.90 12.09
C PRO A 238 -4.86 -10.67 11.18
N ILE A 239 -4.70 -9.49 11.78
CA ILE A 239 -4.47 -8.25 11.02
C ILE A 239 -3.11 -8.31 10.30
N CYS A 240 -2.06 -8.63 11.05
CA CYS A 240 -0.72 -8.77 10.48
C CYS A 240 -0.48 -10.24 10.09
N ASP A 241 -0.07 -10.44 8.83
CA ASP A 241 0.33 -11.76 8.35
C ASP A 241 1.58 -12.26 9.09
N PRO A 242 1.52 -13.40 9.81
CA PRO A 242 2.68 -13.97 10.51
C PRO A 242 3.85 -14.33 9.59
N GLU A 243 3.60 -14.61 8.31
CA GLU A 243 4.61 -14.92 7.30
C GLU A 243 5.06 -13.68 6.51
N GLY A 244 4.43 -12.52 6.76
CA GLY A 244 4.73 -11.26 6.10
C GLY A 244 6.10 -10.69 6.46
N SER A 245 6.61 -9.79 5.62
CA SER A 245 7.80 -9.00 5.93
C SER A 245 7.51 -7.95 7.01
N ASP A 246 8.57 -7.32 7.54
CA ASP A 246 8.44 -6.18 8.46
C ASP A 246 7.59 -5.06 7.85
N THR A 247 7.88 -4.70 6.60
CA THR A 247 7.11 -3.68 5.87
C THR A 247 5.68 -4.13 5.55
N GLY A 248 5.48 -5.41 5.22
CA GLY A 248 4.13 -5.96 4.98
C GLY A 248 3.24 -5.83 6.21
N ARG A 249 3.75 -6.22 7.38
CA ARG A 249 3.04 -6.07 8.66
C ARG A 249 2.80 -4.61 9.05
N PHE A 250 3.78 -3.74 8.78
CA PHE A 250 3.61 -2.30 8.97
C PHE A 250 2.47 -1.76 8.10
N ASP A 251 2.47 -2.11 6.82
CA ASP A 251 1.45 -1.70 5.86
C ASP A 251 0.04 -2.19 6.26
N GLU A 252 -0.08 -3.43 6.77
CA GLU A 252 -1.35 -4.00 7.24
C GLU A 252 -1.90 -3.29 8.48
N ALA A 253 -1.03 -2.96 9.45
CA ALA A 253 -1.41 -2.19 10.62
C ALA A 253 -1.80 -0.75 10.24
N LEU A 254 -1.05 -0.12 9.33
CA LEU A 254 -1.35 1.21 8.80
C LEU A 254 -2.67 1.24 8.03
N GLU A 255 -2.92 0.24 7.20
CA GLU A 255 -4.17 0.08 6.46
C GLU A 255 -5.37 0.00 7.41
N LEU A 256 -5.29 -0.83 8.45
CA LEU A 256 -6.34 -0.92 9.46
C LEU A 256 -6.64 0.44 10.09
N LEU A 257 -5.61 1.16 10.53
CA LEU A 257 -5.77 2.49 11.15
C LEU A 257 -6.42 3.49 10.19
N HIS A 258 -5.99 3.47 8.93
CA HIS A 258 -6.51 4.38 7.90
C HIS A 258 -7.97 4.05 7.55
N LEU A 259 -8.28 2.79 7.29
CA LEU A 259 -9.64 2.36 6.94
C LEU A 259 -10.61 2.52 8.12
N ALA A 260 -10.13 2.39 9.36
CA ALA A 260 -10.92 2.63 10.57
C ALA A 260 -11.22 4.13 10.83
N GLY A 261 -10.76 5.04 9.97
CA GLY A 261 -11.17 6.45 9.97
C GLY A 261 -10.07 7.47 10.28
N ARG A 262 -8.82 7.04 10.48
CA ARG A 262 -7.71 8.00 10.62
C ARG A 262 -7.22 8.45 9.25
N SER A 263 -6.86 9.74 9.13
CA SER A 263 -6.12 10.16 7.94
C SER A 263 -4.79 9.42 7.86
N LEU A 264 -4.28 9.21 6.65
CA LEU A 264 -3.03 8.47 6.49
C LEU A 264 -1.85 9.15 7.21
N PRO A 265 -1.66 10.49 7.16
CA PRO A 265 -0.65 11.17 7.98
C PRO A 265 -0.81 10.94 9.48
N HIS A 266 -2.04 10.93 9.99
CA HIS A 266 -2.33 10.63 11.39
C HIS A 266 -1.84 9.23 11.78
N ALA A 267 -2.25 8.22 11.02
CA ALA A 267 -1.86 6.83 11.26
C ALA A 267 -0.34 6.64 11.19
N VAL A 268 0.33 7.27 10.22
CA VAL A 268 1.79 7.24 10.11
C VAL A 268 2.46 7.88 11.34
N LEU A 269 1.99 9.03 11.83
CA LEU A 269 2.56 9.67 13.02
C LEU A 269 2.31 8.87 14.31
N MET A 270 1.25 8.07 14.38
CA MET A 270 1.03 7.14 15.50
C MET A 270 2.07 6.01 15.49
N MET A 271 2.37 5.46 14.32
CA MET A 271 3.26 4.31 14.16
C MET A 271 4.74 4.70 14.16
N VAL A 272 5.06 5.87 13.61
CA VAL A 272 6.43 6.41 13.50
C VAL A 272 6.48 7.81 14.16
N PRO A 273 6.37 7.87 15.49
CA PRO A 273 6.38 9.14 16.20
C PRO A 273 7.77 9.76 16.18
N GLN A 274 7.84 11.10 16.19
CA GLN A 274 9.10 11.80 16.47
C GLN A 274 9.58 11.51 17.90
N ALA A 275 10.84 11.86 18.21
CA ALA A 275 11.36 11.82 19.57
C ALA A 275 10.73 12.94 20.41
N TRP A 276 9.61 12.67 21.08
CA TRP A 276 8.80 13.66 21.79
C TRP A 276 9.03 13.68 23.31
N GLU A 277 9.35 12.53 23.91
CA GLU A 277 9.39 12.35 25.38
C GLU A 277 10.34 13.32 26.09
N ARG A 278 11.55 13.49 25.55
CA ARG A 278 12.60 14.33 26.14
C ARG A 278 12.89 15.60 25.33
N ASN A 279 11.98 16.00 24.44
CA ASN A 279 12.14 17.21 23.64
C ASN A 279 11.52 18.40 24.37
N PRO A 280 12.33 19.33 24.93
CA PRO A 280 11.80 20.48 25.67
C PRO A 280 11.18 21.56 24.76
N HIS A 281 11.41 21.46 23.45
CA HIS A 281 10.98 22.47 22.47
C HIS A 281 9.73 22.04 21.67
N ILE A 282 9.20 20.84 21.92
CA ILE A 282 7.99 20.38 21.25
C ILE A 282 6.78 21.18 21.72
N ASP A 283 5.91 21.54 20.80
CA ASP A 283 4.63 22.17 21.13
C ASP A 283 3.84 21.30 22.13
N PRO A 284 3.26 21.89 23.19
CA PRO A 284 2.54 21.12 24.21
C PRO A 284 1.35 20.32 23.68
N GLN A 285 0.63 20.81 22.67
CA GLN A 285 -0.51 20.09 22.05
C GLN A 285 -0.02 18.93 21.22
N VAL A 286 1.05 19.10 20.46
CA VAL A 286 1.71 18.02 19.70
C VAL A 286 2.29 16.97 20.66
N ARG A 287 2.86 17.38 21.82
CA ARG A 287 3.27 16.44 22.86
C ARG A 287 2.12 15.61 23.37
N ALA A 288 0.98 16.26 23.71
CA ALA A 288 -0.22 15.59 24.19
C ALA A 288 -0.78 14.60 23.14
N PHE A 289 -0.71 14.95 21.85
CA PHE A 289 -1.06 14.05 20.76
C PHE A 289 -0.23 12.76 20.81
N TYR A 290 1.09 12.85 20.90
CA TYR A 290 1.94 11.66 20.95
C TYR A 290 1.79 10.88 22.26
N GLU A 291 1.66 11.55 23.40
CA GLU A 291 1.42 10.91 24.70
C GLU A 291 0.14 10.10 24.68
N TYR A 292 -0.95 10.67 24.16
CA TYR A 292 -2.23 9.99 24.02
C TYR A 292 -2.11 8.76 23.11
N HIS A 293 -1.54 8.92 21.91
CA HIS A 293 -1.45 7.81 20.94
C HIS A 293 -0.48 6.72 21.36
N SER A 294 0.55 7.03 22.14
CA SER A 294 1.48 6.03 22.69
C SER A 294 0.82 5.05 23.66
N SER A 295 -0.37 5.37 24.17
CA SER A 295 -1.16 4.45 25.00
C SER A 295 -1.91 3.39 24.18
N PHE A 296 -2.05 3.58 22.87
CA PHE A 296 -2.77 2.66 21.98
C PHE A 296 -1.86 1.94 20.98
N MET A 297 -0.77 2.61 20.54
CA MET A 297 0.11 2.10 19.51
C MET A 297 1.57 2.25 19.93
N GLU A 298 2.29 1.15 19.94
CA GLU A 298 3.73 1.13 20.12
C GLU A 298 4.42 1.69 18.87
N ALA A 299 5.53 2.41 19.07
CA ALA A 299 6.33 2.86 17.95
C ALA A 299 6.87 1.66 17.14
N TRP A 300 6.71 1.74 15.82
CA TRP A 300 7.38 0.85 14.87
C TRP A 300 8.72 1.49 14.53
N ASP A 301 9.79 0.94 15.09
CA ASP A 301 11.09 1.60 15.16
C ASP A 301 12.19 0.78 14.49
N GLY A 302 13.14 1.48 13.91
CA GLY A 302 14.29 0.97 13.20
C GLY A 302 14.79 2.00 12.19
N PRO A 303 15.95 1.75 11.52
CA PRO A 303 16.44 2.64 10.47
C PRO A 303 15.46 2.65 9.30
N ALA A 304 14.68 3.71 9.13
CA ALA A 304 13.57 3.72 8.18
C ALA A 304 13.47 5.02 7.39
N ALA A 305 13.28 4.89 6.07
CA ALA A 305 12.70 5.90 5.20
C ALA A 305 11.43 5.31 4.61
N ILE A 306 10.28 5.83 5.02
CA ILE A 306 8.96 5.34 4.64
C ILE A 306 8.31 6.36 3.74
N THR A 307 7.92 5.93 2.53
CA THR A 307 7.05 6.69 1.64
C THR A 307 5.65 6.08 1.69
N PHE A 308 4.63 6.91 1.63
CA PHE A 308 3.24 6.45 1.75
C PHE A 308 2.30 7.27 0.87
N THR A 309 1.19 6.66 0.47
CA THR A 309 0.12 7.35 -0.28
C THR A 309 -1.22 6.65 -0.07
N ASP A 310 -2.28 7.44 -0.14
CA ASP A 310 -3.67 6.96 -0.22
C ASP A 310 -4.31 7.21 -1.59
N GLY A 311 -3.49 7.61 -2.57
CA GLY A 311 -3.95 7.97 -3.92
C GLY A 311 -4.25 9.45 -4.10
N THR A 312 -4.33 10.24 -3.02
CA THR A 312 -4.52 11.71 -3.05
C THR A 312 -3.35 12.41 -2.38
N LEU A 313 -3.01 11.94 -1.18
CA LEU A 313 -1.82 12.38 -0.43
C LEU A 313 -0.66 11.47 -0.76
N ILE A 314 0.53 12.04 -0.94
CA ILE A 314 1.78 11.30 -1.01
C ILE A 314 2.79 11.95 -0.09
N GLY A 315 3.43 11.14 0.75
CA GLY A 315 4.33 11.66 1.75
C GLY A 315 5.50 10.76 2.06
N ALA A 316 6.38 11.27 2.90
CA ALA A 316 7.52 10.55 3.41
C ALA A 316 7.83 10.96 4.85
N THR A 317 8.32 10.00 5.62
CA THR A 317 8.86 10.23 6.96
C THR A 317 10.11 9.38 7.18
N LEU A 318 10.97 9.83 8.08
CA LEU A 318 12.12 9.06 8.53
C LEU A 318 11.89 8.57 9.96
N ASP A 319 12.66 7.54 10.35
CA ASP A 319 12.76 7.15 11.75
C ASP A 319 13.18 8.34 12.63
N ARG A 320 12.91 8.26 13.93
CA ARG A 320 13.18 9.34 14.90
C ARG A 320 14.63 9.81 14.91
N ASN A 321 15.58 8.99 14.49
CA ASN A 321 17.02 9.30 14.45
C ASN A 321 17.48 9.76 13.05
N GLY A 322 16.67 9.57 12.02
CA GLY A 322 16.97 9.93 10.63
C GLY A 322 18.16 9.19 10.06
N LEU A 323 18.25 7.89 10.32
CA LEU A 323 19.39 7.07 9.90
C LEU A 323 19.42 6.81 8.39
N ARG A 324 18.26 6.90 7.73
CA ARG A 324 18.14 6.78 6.28
C ARG A 324 18.03 8.14 5.61
N PRO A 325 18.60 8.34 4.42
CA PRO A 325 18.47 9.59 3.69
C PRO A 325 17.11 9.68 2.98
N GLY A 326 16.61 10.92 2.87
CA GLY A 326 15.46 11.25 2.03
C GLY A 326 15.68 12.61 1.41
N ARG A 327 15.99 12.67 0.11
CA ARG A 327 16.26 13.90 -0.63
C ARG A 327 15.05 14.33 -1.42
N ILE A 328 14.81 15.62 -1.52
CA ILE A 328 13.64 16.20 -2.16
C ILE A 328 14.07 17.24 -3.19
N TRP A 329 13.47 17.19 -4.36
CA TRP A 329 13.57 18.18 -5.42
C TRP A 329 12.17 18.65 -5.79
N ILE A 330 12.03 19.96 -6.00
CA ILE A 330 10.82 20.56 -6.53
C ILE A 330 11.21 21.35 -7.76
N THR A 331 10.51 21.15 -8.85
CA THR A 331 10.77 21.79 -10.14
C THR A 331 9.82 22.96 -10.40
N LYS A 332 10.14 23.79 -11.40
CA LYS A 332 9.35 24.96 -11.80
C LYS A 332 7.96 24.61 -12.33
N ASP A 333 7.84 23.44 -12.95
CA ASP A 333 6.59 22.90 -13.51
C ASP A 333 5.77 22.10 -12.48
N GLY A 334 6.23 22.08 -11.21
CA GLY A 334 5.47 21.48 -10.11
C GLY A 334 5.74 19.99 -9.88
N LEU A 335 6.73 19.38 -10.56
CA LEU A 335 7.14 18.03 -10.23
C LEU A 335 7.85 18.00 -8.87
N VAL A 336 7.42 17.11 -8.00
CA VAL A 336 8.06 16.83 -6.71
C VAL A 336 8.64 15.43 -6.75
N VAL A 337 9.93 15.30 -6.48
CA VAL A 337 10.65 14.04 -6.42
C VAL A 337 11.24 13.86 -5.03
N MET A 338 10.95 12.73 -4.40
CA MET A 338 11.63 12.30 -3.18
C MET A 338 12.31 10.95 -3.43
N ALA A 339 13.58 10.84 -3.07
CA ALA A 339 14.36 9.63 -3.21
C ALA A 339 15.43 9.51 -2.13
N SER A 340 15.92 8.28 -1.90
CA SER A 340 17.06 8.03 -0.99
C SER A 340 18.34 8.65 -1.52
N GLU A 341 18.48 8.79 -2.85
CA GLU A 341 19.70 9.27 -3.51
C GLU A 341 19.40 10.39 -4.50
N ALA A 342 20.43 11.18 -4.81
CA ALA A 342 20.37 12.21 -5.85
C ALA A 342 20.52 11.57 -7.24
N GLY A 343 19.91 12.19 -8.26
CA GLY A 343 20.11 11.80 -9.65
C GLY A 343 19.28 10.59 -10.10
N VAL A 344 18.21 10.25 -9.38
CA VAL A 344 17.26 9.18 -9.78
C VAL A 344 16.46 9.54 -11.03
N LEU A 345 16.32 10.83 -11.31
CA LEU A 345 15.80 11.38 -12.55
C LEU A 345 16.77 12.42 -13.09
N ASP A 346 16.92 12.46 -14.40
CA ASP A 346 17.75 13.47 -15.08
C ASP A 346 16.97 14.78 -15.22
N ILE A 347 17.00 15.59 -14.14
CA ILE A 347 16.32 16.89 -14.08
C ILE A 347 17.40 17.99 -14.20
N PRO A 348 17.33 18.84 -15.23
CA PRO A 348 18.27 19.95 -15.36
C PRO A 348 18.24 20.89 -14.13
N ASP A 349 19.40 21.31 -13.65
CA ASP A 349 19.51 22.22 -12.51
C ASP A 349 18.71 23.51 -12.69
N SER A 350 18.62 23.99 -13.93
CA SER A 350 17.83 25.19 -14.26
C SER A 350 16.32 25.03 -14.04
N GLN A 351 15.81 23.83 -13.95
CA GLN A 351 14.40 23.52 -13.68
C GLN A 351 14.10 23.37 -12.19
N ILE A 352 15.10 23.15 -11.34
CA ILE A 352 14.91 22.92 -9.92
C ILE A 352 14.78 24.24 -9.16
N VAL A 353 13.67 24.42 -8.44
CA VAL A 353 13.42 25.61 -7.59
C VAL A 353 13.75 25.37 -6.14
N LYS A 354 13.67 24.13 -5.65
CA LYS A 354 13.98 23.79 -4.26
C LYS A 354 14.68 22.44 -4.19
N ARG A 355 15.78 22.38 -3.43
CA ARG A 355 16.42 21.15 -3.00
C ARG A 355 16.42 21.12 -1.48
N THR A 356 15.92 20.05 -0.90
CA THR A 356 15.88 19.85 0.54
C THR A 356 15.98 18.38 0.90
N ARG A 357 15.73 18.04 2.14
CA ARG A 357 15.69 16.65 2.61
C ARG A 357 14.56 16.49 3.62
N VAL A 358 14.09 15.25 3.76
CA VAL A 358 13.25 14.89 4.89
C VAL A 358 14.09 14.93 6.15
N GLU A 359 13.63 15.62 7.18
CA GLU A 359 14.30 15.74 8.47
C GLU A 359 13.77 14.69 9.45
N PRO A 360 14.62 14.21 10.39
CA PRO A 360 14.17 13.31 11.44
C PRO A 360 13.01 13.91 12.23
N GLY A 361 11.97 13.08 12.46
CA GLY A 361 10.78 13.50 13.19
C GLY A 361 9.85 14.47 12.45
N LYS A 362 10.15 14.80 11.19
CA LYS A 362 9.28 15.59 10.32
C LYS A 362 8.68 14.74 9.21
N MET A 363 7.48 15.12 8.82
CA MET A 363 6.79 14.55 7.67
C MET A 363 6.91 15.50 6.49
N PHE A 364 7.22 14.96 5.32
CA PHE A 364 7.06 15.65 4.05
C PHE A 364 5.79 15.15 3.38
N LEU A 365 4.89 16.03 3.02
CA LEU A 365 3.58 15.67 2.46
C LEU A 365 3.26 16.55 1.26
N VAL A 366 2.73 15.93 0.21
CA VAL A 366 2.14 16.60 -0.95
C VAL A 366 0.67 16.20 -1.03
N ASP A 367 -0.19 17.19 -1.14
CA ASP A 367 -1.61 17.03 -1.40
C ASP A 367 -1.87 17.32 -2.88
N THR A 368 -2.13 16.27 -3.66
CA THR A 368 -2.36 16.40 -5.10
C THR A 368 -3.69 17.07 -5.43
N SER A 369 -4.68 16.98 -4.54
CA SER A 369 -5.97 17.64 -4.72
C SER A 369 -5.89 19.16 -4.53
N ARG A 370 -5.01 19.61 -3.63
CA ARG A 370 -4.71 21.03 -3.38
C ARG A 370 -3.56 21.54 -4.28
N GLY A 371 -2.79 20.63 -4.90
CA GLY A 371 -1.63 20.98 -5.70
C GLY A 371 -0.51 21.66 -4.89
N CYS A 372 -0.30 21.27 -3.64
CA CYS A 372 0.67 21.92 -2.76
C CYS A 372 1.43 20.94 -1.86
N VAL A 373 2.61 21.39 -1.39
CA VAL A 373 3.33 20.78 -0.27
C VAL A 373 2.68 21.28 1.02
N VAL A 374 2.40 20.36 1.94
CA VAL A 374 1.86 20.64 3.28
C VAL A 374 3.02 20.59 4.26
N GLU A 375 3.21 21.66 5.02
CA GLU A 375 4.33 21.75 5.99
C GLU A 375 4.06 20.89 7.24
N ASP A 376 5.13 20.33 7.83
CA ASP A 376 5.05 19.44 8.99
C ASP A 376 4.30 20.05 10.18
N GLU A 377 4.53 21.34 10.42
CA GLU A 377 3.86 22.08 11.50
C GLU A 377 2.34 22.19 11.25
N GLU A 378 1.91 22.42 10.00
CA GLU A 378 0.50 22.46 9.61
C GLU A 378 -0.16 21.08 9.85
N ILE A 379 0.53 20.00 9.47
CA ILE A 379 0.02 18.63 9.66
C ILE A 379 -0.17 18.35 11.15
N LYS A 380 0.87 18.55 11.94
CA LYS A 380 0.86 18.24 13.38
C LYS A 380 -0.13 19.09 14.15
N GLN A 381 -0.21 20.39 13.85
CA GLN A 381 -1.17 21.28 14.48
C GLN A 381 -2.61 20.88 14.15
N SER A 382 -2.90 20.62 12.88
CA SER A 382 -4.24 20.20 12.45
C SER A 382 -4.70 18.90 13.12
N LEU A 383 -3.78 17.98 13.42
CA LEU A 383 -4.07 16.74 14.12
C LEU A 383 -4.19 16.96 15.64
N ALA A 384 -3.36 17.81 16.21
CA ALA A 384 -3.40 18.13 17.64
C ALA A 384 -4.65 18.95 18.03
N ASP A 385 -5.18 19.74 17.11
CA ASP A 385 -6.42 20.53 17.30
C ASP A 385 -7.70 19.70 17.16
N GLN A 386 -7.61 18.48 16.61
CA GLN A 386 -8.77 17.60 16.51
C GLN A 386 -9.26 17.24 17.92
N PRO A 387 -10.59 17.32 18.20
CA PRO A 387 -11.11 16.82 19.45
C PRO A 387 -10.68 15.37 19.61
N LEU A 388 -10.11 15.02 20.75
CA LEU A 388 -9.78 13.65 21.11
C LEU A 388 -11.10 12.88 21.14
N SER A 389 -11.56 12.51 19.96
CA SER A 389 -12.66 11.60 19.84
C SER A 389 -12.19 10.27 20.40
N LEU A 390 -12.95 9.73 21.34
CA LEU A 390 -12.80 8.37 21.85
C LEU A 390 -13.17 7.37 20.74
N ILE A 391 -12.69 7.58 19.52
CA ILE A 391 -12.80 6.59 18.46
C ILE A 391 -11.85 5.48 18.87
N HIS A 392 -12.43 4.53 19.54
CA HIS A 392 -11.75 3.30 19.92
C HIS A 392 -11.44 2.52 18.64
N ILE A 393 -10.19 2.07 18.56
CA ILE A 393 -9.83 0.97 17.67
C ILE A 393 -10.04 -0.31 18.45
#